data_a7abbbd3a512ee9102d9fae3b36c81a6
#
_entry.id   a7abbbd3a512ee9102d9fae3b36c81a6
#
_cell.length_a   1.000
_cell.length_b   1.000
_cell.length_c   1.000
_cell.angle_alpha   90.00
_cell.angle_beta   90.00
_cell.angle_gamma   90.00
#
_symmetry.space_group_name_H-M   'P 1'
#
loop_
_entity.id
_entity.type
_entity.pdbx_description
1 polymer ?
#
loop_
_entity_poly.entity_id
_entity_poly.type
_entity_poly.pdbx_seq_one_letter_code
_entity_poly.pdbx_strand_id
1 'polypeptide(L)'
;MLRYSVGFDAREFAPWKEVDWAIGYIREHAEQWHIDPEQIVTCGFSAGGHVAFAAGLMGQNKPNAMVLNYPAVQLPNLPGVDYMIKLLTGKDTATEEDSQYVSLLNHVTKDAPPVFIAATAQDLLTPHGALPIAQKYSQFGTNYELHIFQYGPHGYALANEVSADGSLQNLDPAYAQWHELSVQWLHRTLGKPEHGEKNTSMLVKHMKQLGFLPADAEEKPIL
;
A
#
# COMPACT_ATOMS: atom_id res chain seq x y z
N MET A 1 14.16 -5.06 8.71
CA MET A 1 13.84 -5.16 7.26
C MET A 1 13.77 -6.63 6.89
N LEU A 2 12.65 -7.07 6.31
CA LEU A 2 12.49 -8.44 5.83
C LEU A 2 13.26 -8.62 4.51
N ARG A 3 14.04 -9.69 4.41
CA ARG A 3 14.61 -10.17 3.15
C ARG A 3 13.73 -11.31 2.67
N TYR A 4 12.99 -11.08 1.61
CA TYR A 4 12.15 -12.08 0.99
C TYR A 4 12.84 -12.69 -0.25
N SER A 5 12.38 -13.85 -0.66
CA SER A 5 12.89 -14.57 -1.82
C SER A 5 12.73 -13.79 -3.11
N VAL A 6 13.78 -13.76 -3.93
CA VAL A 6 13.81 -13.05 -5.21
C VAL A 6 14.33 -13.95 -6.32
N GLY A 7 14.13 -13.55 -7.58
CA GLY A 7 14.59 -14.33 -8.70
C GLY A 7 13.95 -15.72 -8.70
N PHE A 8 14.75 -16.76 -8.89
CA PHE A 8 14.27 -18.15 -9.00
C PHE A 8 13.59 -18.65 -7.72
N ASP A 9 13.98 -18.12 -6.56
CA ASP A 9 13.43 -18.51 -5.26
C ASP A 9 12.06 -17.87 -4.97
N ALA A 10 11.61 -16.92 -5.82
CA ALA A 10 10.29 -16.27 -5.68
C ALA A 10 9.12 -17.15 -6.16
N ARG A 11 9.41 -18.35 -6.66
CA ARG A 11 8.40 -19.29 -7.19
C ARG A 11 7.33 -19.64 -6.16
N GLU A 12 6.16 -20.03 -6.68
CA GLU A 12 5.02 -20.46 -5.88
C GLU A 12 4.58 -19.41 -4.86
N PHE A 13 4.71 -18.13 -5.25
CA PHE A 13 4.36 -16.99 -4.40
C PHE A 13 5.14 -16.95 -3.07
N ALA A 14 6.38 -17.45 -3.06
CA ALA A 14 7.21 -17.50 -1.86
C ALA A 14 7.30 -16.12 -1.16
N PRO A 15 7.54 -14.99 -1.86
CA PRO A 15 7.59 -13.67 -1.20
C PRO A 15 6.31 -13.30 -0.45
N TRP A 16 5.13 -13.66 -0.98
CA TRP A 16 3.86 -13.37 -0.34
C TRP A 16 3.67 -14.18 0.94
N LYS A 17 4.02 -15.49 0.88
CA LYS A 17 3.98 -16.41 2.03
C LYS A 17 4.96 -16.01 3.12
N GLU A 18 6.14 -15.55 2.74
CA GLU A 18 7.19 -15.11 3.67
C GLU A 18 6.79 -13.85 4.44
N VAL A 19 6.15 -12.87 3.78
CA VAL A 19 5.64 -11.67 4.47
C VAL A 19 4.47 -12.03 5.38
N ASP A 20 3.55 -12.87 4.92
CA ASP A 20 2.44 -13.37 5.75
C ASP A 20 2.94 -14.07 7.00
N TRP A 21 3.89 -15.00 6.83
CA TRP A 21 4.55 -15.68 7.95
C TRP A 21 5.24 -14.68 8.90
N ALA A 22 5.96 -13.70 8.36
CA ALA A 22 6.68 -12.73 9.18
C ALA A 22 5.73 -11.88 10.04
N ILE A 23 4.56 -11.48 9.50
CA ILE A 23 3.55 -10.75 10.26
C ILE A 23 3.00 -11.64 11.39
N GLY A 24 2.67 -12.90 11.10
CA GLY A 24 2.23 -13.86 12.12
C GLY A 24 3.29 -14.03 13.22
N TYR A 25 4.54 -14.22 12.82
CA TYR A 25 5.66 -14.37 13.75
C TYR A 25 5.86 -13.15 14.67
N ILE A 26 5.74 -11.92 14.10
CA ILE A 26 5.80 -10.68 14.89
C ILE A 26 4.66 -10.66 15.93
N ARG A 27 3.44 -11.03 15.54
CA ARG A 27 2.27 -11.08 16.45
C ARG A 27 2.46 -12.08 17.57
N GLU A 28 2.98 -13.27 17.28
CA GLU A 28 3.25 -14.31 18.27
C GLU A 28 4.29 -13.86 19.33
N HIS A 29 5.21 -12.97 18.94
CA HIS A 29 6.27 -12.48 19.81
C HIS A 29 6.02 -11.05 20.32
N ALA A 30 4.84 -10.49 20.09
CA ALA A 30 4.53 -9.10 20.36
C ALA A 30 4.76 -8.72 21.84
N GLU A 31 4.34 -9.55 22.78
CA GLU A 31 4.54 -9.34 24.20
C GLU A 31 6.05 -9.32 24.55
N GLN A 32 6.80 -10.31 24.06
CA GLN A 32 8.24 -10.42 24.31
C GLN A 32 9.02 -9.21 23.77
N TRP A 33 8.57 -8.65 22.65
CA TRP A 33 9.25 -7.55 21.96
C TRP A 33 8.66 -6.17 22.29
N HIS A 34 7.65 -6.13 23.16
CA HIS A 34 6.93 -4.90 23.51
C HIS A 34 6.36 -4.17 22.30
N ILE A 35 5.77 -4.94 21.39
CA ILE A 35 5.10 -4.44 20.17
C ILE A 35 3.61 -4.55 20.36
N ASP A 36 2.86 -3.57 19.87
CA ASP A 36 1.41 -3.67 19.78
C ASP A 36 1.02 -4.54 18.57
N PRO A 37 0.42 -5.73 18.77
CA PRO A 37 0.03 -6.62 17.68
C PRO A 37 -1.04 -6.04 16.75
N GLU A 38 -1.76 -5.00 17.18
CA GLU A 38 -2.77 -4.30 16.40
C GLU A 38 -2.22 -3.08 15.64
N GLN A 39 -0.89 -2.87 15.66
CA GLN A 39 -0.22 -1.77 14.96
C GLN A 39 0.92 -2.24 14.05
N ILE A 40 0.77 -3.39 13.42
CA ILE A 40 1.75 -3.93 12.47
C ILE A 40 1.48 -3.37 11.07
N VAL A 41 2.51 -2.75 10.50
CA VAL A 41 2.45 -2.09 9.19
C VAL A 41 3.44 -2.74 8.24
N THR A 42 3.01 -2.98 6.99
CA THR A 42 3.95 -3.31 5.91
C THR A 42 4.31 -2.04 5.13
N CYS A 43 5.60 -1.86 4.86
CA CYS A 43 6.10 -0.79 3.99
C CYS A 43 6.87 -1.42 2.82
N GLY A 44 6.53 -1.04 1.59
CA GLY A 44 7.14 -1.62 0.41
C GLY A 44 7.32 -0.64 -0.74
N PHE A 45 8.38 -0.87 -1.52
CA PHE A 45 8.79 -0.05 -2.66
C PHE A 45 8.80 -0.89 -3.93
N SER A 46 8.26 -0.40 -5.04
CA SER A 46 8.32 -1.08 -6.34
C SER A 46 7.80 -2.54 -6.25
N ALA A 47 8.62 -3.52 -6.56
CA ALA A 47 8.31 -4.94 -6.38
C ALA A 47 8.05 -5.29 -4.90
N GLY A 48 8.74 -4.67 -3.94
CA GLY A 48 8.44 -4.80 -2.51
C GLY A 48 7.09 -4.21 -2.14
N GLY A 49 6.64 -3.17 -2.84
CA GLY A 49 5.28 -2.62 -2.75
C GLY A 49 4.22 -3.63 -3.22
N HIS A 50 4.51 -4.37 -4.30
CA HIS A 50 3.67 -5.49 -4.73
C HIS A 50 3.55 -6.57 -3.65
N VAL A 51 4.67 -7.00 -3.08
CA VAL A 51 4.69 -8.03 -2.03
C VAL A 51 3.96 -7.57 -0.76
N ALA A 52 4.19 -6.32 -0.33
CA ALA A 52 3.51 -5.73 0.82
C ALA A 52 1.98 -5.64 0.60
N PHE A 53 1.56 -5.28 -0.61
CA PHE A 53 0.15 -5.20 -0.98
C PHE A 53 -0.50 -6.59 -1.06
N ALA A 54 0.20 -7.57 -1.64
CA ALA A 54 -0.27 -8.96 -1.68
C ALA A 54 -0.50 -9.52 -0.27
N ALA A 55 0.41 -9.28 0.67
CA ALA A 55 0.25 -9.70 2.06
C ALA A 55 -1.00 -9.08 2.71
N GLY A 56 -1.29 -7.82 2.43
CA GLY A 56 -2.50 -7.15 2.95
C GLY A 56 -3.79 -7.67 2.34
N LEU A 57 -3.79 -8.05 1.07
CA LEU A 57 -5.01 -8.49 0.39
C LEU A 57 -5.27 -9.98 0.57
N MET A 58 -4.24 -10.82 0.45
CA MET A 58 -4.35 -12.27 0.29
C MET A 58 -3.78 -13.05 1.48
N GLY A 59 -3.00 -12.40 2.35
CA GLY A 59 -2.42 -13.02 3.54
C GLY A 59 -3.48 -13.44 4.57
N GLN A 60 -3.16 -14.45 5.36
CA GLN A 60 -3.92 -14.83 6.55
C GLN A 60 -3.60 -13.89 7.72
N ASN A 61 -2.35 -13.47 7.81
CA ASN A 61 -1.84 -12.53 8.82
C ASN A 61 -1.79 -11.11 8.23
N LYS A 62 -2.94 -10.50 7.93
CA LYS A 62 -2.97 -9.17 7.32
C LYS A 62 -2.35 -8.11 8.24
N PRO A 63 -1.57 -7.15 7.69
CA PRO A 63 -1.12 -6.00 8.45
C PRO A 63 -2.30 -5.09 8.84
N ASN A 64 -2.12 -4.23 9.83
CA ASN A 64 -3.14 -3.27 10.25
C ASN A 64 -3.21 -2.05 9.32
N ALA A 65 -2.11 -1.76 8.60
CA ALA A 65 -2.03 -0.75 7.53
C ALA A 65 -0.89 -1.05 6.56
N MET A 66 -0.89 -0.41 5.41
CA MET A 66 0.15 -0.55 4.38
C MET A 66 0.67 0.81 3.95
N VAL A 67 1.98 0.92 3.72
CA VAL A 67 2.64 2.07 3.09
C VAL A 67 3.30 1.60 1.79
N LEU A 68 2.81 2.06 0.67
CA LEU A 68 3.22 1.61 -0.66
C LEU A 68 3.85 2.76 -1.44
N ASN A 69 5.11 2.61 -1.80
CA ASN A 69 5.83 3.57 -2.63
C ASN A 69 5.97 3.03 -4.04
N TYR A 70 5.44 3.76 -5.03
CA TYR A 70 5.45 3.38 -6.47
C TYR A 70 5.27 1.87 -6.69
N PRO A 71 4.19 1.26 -6.14
CA PRO A 71 4.04 -0.20 -6.13
C PRO A 71 3.75 -0.76 -7.52
N ALA A 72 4.35 -1.90 -7.84
CA ALA A 72 4.13 -2.62 -9.09
C ALA A 72 2.91 -3.55 -8.97
N VAL A 73 1.68 -3.04 -9.10
CA VAL A 73 0.45 -3.81 -8.85
C VAL A 73 -0.28 -4.30 -10.09
N GLN A 74 -0.11 -3.62 -11.22
CA GLN A 74 -0.68 -4.03 -12.52
C GLN A 74 0.39 -4.71 -13.36
N LEU A 75 0.84 -5.89 -12.94
CA LEU A 75 1.88 -6.63 -13.64
C LEU A 75 1.58 -6.84 -15.14
N PRO A 76 0.34 -7.13 -15.57
CA PRO A 76 0.04 -7.34 -16.99
C PRO A 76 0.41 -6.18 -17.92
N ASN A 77 0.59 -4.99 -17.37
CA ASN A 77 0.92 -3.78 -18.13
C ASN A 77 2.41 -3.41 -18.09
N LEU A 78 3.24 -4.25 -17.46
CA LEU A 78 4.68 -3.98 -17.35
C LEU A 78 5.48 -4.73 -18.42
N PRO A 79 6.57 -4.16 -18.93
CA PRO A 79 7.52 -4.90 -19.77
C PRO A 79 8.05 -6.14 -19.04
N GLY A 80 8.09 -7.29 -19.73
CA GLY A 80 8.57 -8.53 -19.14
C GLY A 80 7.58 -9.19 -18.16
N VAL A 81 6.33 -8.81 -18.18
CA VAL A 81 5.27 -9.34 -17.30
C VAL A 81 5.16 -10.87 -17.37
N ASP A 82 5.24 -11.49 -18.55
CA ASP A 82 5.17 -12.94 -18.70
C ASP A 82 6.28 -13.64 -17.90
N TYR A 83 7.46 -13.07 -17.88
CA TYR A 83 8.57 -13.57 -17.06
C TYR A 83 8.25 -13.45 -15.57
N MET A 84 7.69 -12.34 -15.15
CA MET A 84 7.31 -12.11 -13.74
C MET A 84 6.19 -13.05 -13.29
N ILE A 85 5.19 -13.29 -14.14
CA ILE A 85 4.10 -14.23 -13.85
C ILE A 85 4.64 -15.66 -13.72
N LYS A 86 5.46 -16.09 -14.67
CA LYS A 86 6.13 -17.41 -14.64
C LYS A 86 7.00 -17.57 -13.38
N LEU A 87 7.70 -16.52 -13.02
CA LEU A 87 8.54 -16.51 -11.82
C LEU A 87 7.69 -16.70 -10.56
N LEU A 88 6.64 -15.90 -10.40
CA LEU A 88 5.78 -15.96 -9.22
C LEU A 88 5.00 -17.28 -9.14
N THR A 89 4.45 -17.74 -10.24
CA THR A 89 3.63 -18.97 -10.27
C THR A 89 4.48 -20.25 -10.25
N GLY A 90 5.75 -20.16 -10.64
CA GLY A 90 6.61 -21.32 -10.83
C GLY A 90 6.31 -22.13 -12.12
N LYS A 91 5.44 -21.63 -13.00
CA LYS A 91 5.03 -22.28 -14.24
C LYS A 91 5.93 -21.90 -15.40
N ASP A 92 6.11 -22.79 -16.36
CA ASP A 92 6.88 -22.51 -17.58
C ASP A 92 6.10 -21.66 -18.59
N THR A 93 4.79 -21.69 -18.52
CA THR A 93 3.90 -20.89 -19.37
C THR A 93 2.88 -20.15 -18.51
N ALA A 94 2.81 -18.83 -18.67
CA ALA A 94 1.80 -18.00 -18.03
C ALA A 94 0.46 -18.15 -18.78
N THR A 95 -0.63 -18.29 -18.03
CA THR A 95 -2.00 -18.30 -18.56
C THR A 95 -2.71 -16.97 -18.26
N GLU A 96 -3.83 -16.72 -18.91
CA GLU A 96 -4.67 -15.57 -18.58
C GLU A 96 -5.15 -15.61 -17.13
N GLU A 97 -5.49 -16.79 -16.61
CA GLU A 97 -5.88 -16.97 -15.20
C GLU A 97 -4.74 -16.60 -14.26
N ASP A 98 -3.50 -17.00 -14.57
CA ASP A 98 -2.32 -16.60 -13.81
C ASP A 98 -2.13 -15.08 -13.83
N SER A 99 -2.30 -14.46 -15.00
CA SER A 99 -2.24 -13.00 -15.17
C SER A 99 -3.28 -12.27 -14.30
N GLN A 100 -4.50 -12.77 -14.30
CA GLN A 100 -5.59 -12.23 -13.46
C GLN A 100 -5.31 -12.43 -11.98
N TYR A 101 -4.75 -13.56 -11.58
CA TYR A 101 -4.43 -13.87 -10.20
C TYR A 101 -3.31 -13.00 -9.64
N VAL A 102 -2.25 -12.74 -10.39
CA VAL A 102 -1.16 -11.85 -9.95
C VAL A 102 -1.52 -10.36 -10.02
N SER A 103 -2.62 -10.01 -10.64
CA SER A 103 -3.13 -8.63 -10.69
C SER A 103 -3.81 -8.29 -9.37
N LEU A 104 -3.06 -7.70 -8.44
CA LEU A 104 -3.52 -7.47 -7.07
C LEU A 104 -4.77 -6.60 -6.96
N LEU A 105 -5.05 -5.77 -7.96
CA LEU A 105 -6.28 -4.96 -7.99
C LEU A 105 -7.56 -5.81 -8.03
N ASN A 106 -7.49 -7.05 -8.51
CA ASN A 106 -8.61 -7.97 -8.54
C ASN A 106 -8.96 -8.53 -7.15
N HIS A 107 -8.05 -8.42 -6.20
CA HIS A 107 -8.20 -8.91 -4.83
C HIS A 107 -8.57 -7.82 -3.81
N VAL A 108 -8.71 -6.58 -4.25
CA VAL A 108 -9.16 -5.49 -3.37
C VAL A 108 -10.63 -5.68 -3.02
N THR A 109 -10.93 -5.69 -1.73
CA THR A 109 -12.29 -5.81 -1.18
C THR A 109 -12.51 -4.74 -0.12
N LYS A 110 -13.74 -4.65 0.40
CA LYS A 110 -14.07 -3.75 1.53
C LYS A 110 -13.27 -4.05 2.80
N ASP A 111 -12.71 -5.25 2.93
CA ASP A 111 -11.95 -5.71 4.10
C ASP A 111 -10.42 -5.54 3.91
N ALA A 112 -10.00 -4.83 2.86
CA ALA A 112 -8.60 -4.52 2.65
C ALA A 112 -8.08 -3.57 3.73
N PRO A 113 -6.87 -3.78 4.27
CA PRO A 113 -6.28 -2.87 5.24
C PRO A 113 -6.14 -1.44 4.68
N PRO A 114 -6.20 -0.40 5.52
CA PRO A 114 -5.91 0.97 5.10
C PRO A 114 -4.57 1.08 4.39
N VAL A 115 -4.47 1.97 3.38
CA VAL A 115 -3.27 2.11 2.59
C VAL A 115 -2.86 3.58 2.39
N PHE A 116 -1.59 3.87 2.64
CA PHE A 116 -0.92 5.09 2.19
C PHE A 116 -0.13 4.79 0.91
N ILE A 117 -0.25 5.65 -0.09
CA ILE A 117 0.37 5.45 -1.39
C ILE A 117 1.14 6.71 -1.78
N ALA A 118 2.41 6.55 -2.16
CA ALA A 118 3.22 7.61 -2.73
C ALA A 118 3.82 7.19 -4.07
N ALA A 119 3.76 8.06 -5.06
CA ALA A 119 4.35 7.85 -6.38
C ALA A 119 4.70 9.19 -7.03
N THR A 120 5.37 9.15 -8.18
CA THR A 120 5.62 10.34 -8.99
C THR A 120 4.91 10.26 -10.34
N ALA A 121 4.52 11.40 -10.88
CA ALA A 121 3.88 11.48 -12.18
C ALA A 121 4.82 11.13 -13.35
N GLN A 122 6.13 11.19 -13.13
CA GLN A 122 7.17 10.89 -14.12
C GLN A 122 7.67 9.44 -14.05
N ASP A 123 7.19 8.64 -13.09
CA ASP A 123 7.54 7.23 -13.03
C ASP A 123 6.98 6.51 -14.25
N LEU A 124 7.84 6.12 -15.17
CA LEU A 124 7.47 5.42 -16.41
C LEU A 124 7.33 3.91 -16.21
N LEU A 125 7.80 3.38 -15.09
CA LEU A 125 7.77 1.94 -14.82
C LEU A 125 6.46 1.52 -14.14
N THR A 126 5.99 2.30 -13.16
CA THR A 126 4.78 1.99 -12.39
C THR A 126 3.72 3.11 -12.38
N PRO A 127 3.57 3.91 -13.47
CA PRO A 127 2.72 5.11 -13.45
C PRO A 127 1.24 4.79 -13.20
N HIS A 128 0.85 3.56 -13.42
CA HIS A 128 -0.54 3.13 -13.32
C HIS A 128 -0.86 2.36 -12.03
N GLY A 129 0.14 2.14 -11.15
CA GLY A 129 -0.09 1.38 -9.91
C GLY A 129 -0.85 2.18 -8.85
N ALA A 130 -0.43 3.39 -8.57
CA ALA A 130 -0.95 4.21 -7.48
C ALA A 130 -2.42 4.64 -7.66
N LEU A 131 -2.76 5.21 -8.81
CA LEU A 131 -4.12 5.69 -9.10
C LEU A 131 -5.17 4.56 -9.11
N PRO A 132 -4.95 3.41 -9.76
CA PRO A 132 -5.90 2.29 -9.71
C PRO A 132 -6.12 1.73 -8.31
N ILE A 133 -5.12 1.71 -7.43
CA ILE A 133 -5.31 1.31 -6.03
C ILE A 133 -6.30 2.28 -5.37
N ALA A 134 -6.03 3.59 -5.43
CA ALA A 134 -6.89 4.60 -4.85
C ALA A 134 -8.33 4.52 -5.40
N GLN A 135 -8.48 4.30 -6.72
CA GLN A 135 -9.77 4.13 -7.34
C GLN A 135 -10.53 2.90 -6.80
N LYS A 136 -9.85 1.76 -6.65
CA LYS A 136 -10.44 0.55 -6.07
C LYS A 136 -10.84 0.76 -4.61
N TYR A 137 -9.98 1.36 -3.81
CA TYR A 137 -10.27 1.66 -2.41
C TYR A 137 -11.47 2.60 -2.28
N SER A 138 -11.55 3.62 -3.11
CA SER A 138 -12.70 4.52 -3.17
C SER A 138 -14.00 3.79 -3.51
N GLN A 139 -13.97 2.86 -4.47
CA GLN A 139 -15.14 2.05 -4.85
C GLN A 139 -15.70 1.22 -3.69
N PHE A 140 -14.81 0.65 -2.87
CA PHE A 140 -15.20 -0.14 -1.70
C PHE A 140 -15.40 0.68 -0.43
N GLY A 141 -15.12 1.98 -0.48
CA GLY A 141 -15.18 2.86 0.68
C GLY A 141 -14.15 2.52 1.75
N THR A 142 -13.03 1.93 1.36
CA THR A 142 -11.91 1.57 2.24
C THR A 142 -10.98 2.76 2.41
N ASN A 143 -10.34 2.88 3.56
CA ASN A 143 -9.45 3.99 3.88
C ASN A 143 -8.18 3.99 3.03
N TYR A 144 -7.88 5.13 2.42
CA TYR A 144 -6.61 5.34 1.72
C TYR A 144 -6.18 6.81 1.77
N GLU A 145 -4.87 7.03 1.62
CA GLU A 145 -4.29 8.35 1.37
C GLU A 145 -3.34 8.21 0.17
N LEU A 146 -3.41 9.15 -0.79
CA LEU A 146 -2.64 9.11 -2.04
C LEU A 146 -1.90 10.42 -2.26
N HIS A 147 -0.59 10.32 -2.52
CA HIS A 147 0.27 11.42 -2.92
C HIS A 147 0.94 11.13 -4.26
N ILE A 148 0.70 11.98 -5.24
CA ILE A 148 1.39 11.95 -6.55
C ILE A 148 2.24 13.21 -6.66
N PHE A 149 3.55 13.04 -6.54
CA PHE A 149 4.51 14.12 -6.70
C PHE A 149 4.80 14.34 -8.19
N GLN A 150 5.06 15.58 -8.57
CA GLN A 150 5.20 15.93 -9.98
C GLN A 150 6.45 15.29 -10.61
N TYR A 151 7.56 15.32 -9.91
CA TYR A 151 8.87 14.91 -10.44
C TYR A 151 9.39 13.67 -9.74
N GLY A 152 10.21 12.93 -10.46
CA GLY A 152 11.03 11.86 -9.96
C GLY A 152 10.96 10.57 -10.79
N PRO A 153 12.12 9.92 -10.99
CA PRO A 153 12.18 8.62 -11.62
C PRO A 153 11.62 7.53 -10.70
N HIS A 154 11.47 6.33 -11.23
CA HIS A 154 11.21 5.15 -10.43
C HIS A 154 12.37 4.87 -9.46
N GLY A 155 12.07 4.45 -8.25
CA GLY A 155 13.11 3.99 -7.33
C GLY A 155 13.69 5.06 -6.40
N TYR A 156 13.04 6.20 -6.24
CA TYR A 156 13.51 7.30 -5.38
C TYR A 156 13.75 6.93 -3.91
N ALA A 157 13.14 5.86 -3.43
CA ALA A 157 13.20 5.41 -2.03
C ALA A 157 12.88 6.55 -1.05
N LEU A 158 13.82 7.01 -0.24
CA LEU A 158 13.63 8.13 0.67
C LEU A 158 13.83 9.51 0.00
N ALA A 159 14.40 9.55 -1.21
CA ALA A 159 14.75 10.76 -1.96
C ALA A 159 15.56 11.78 -1.15
N ASN A 160 16.37 11.31 -0.21
CA ASN A 160 17.24 12.10 0.65
C ASN A 160 18.68 11.57 0.57
N GLU A 161 19.59 12.21 1.29
CA GLU A 161 21.03 11.88 1.28
C GLU A 161 21.32 10.41 1.63
N VAL A 162 20.47 9.78 2.45
CA VAL A 162 20.63 8.37 2.87
C VAL A 162 20.40 7.41 1.69
N SER A 163 19.43 7.70 0.82
CA SER A 163 19.05 6.84 -0.30
C SER A 163 19.64 7.28 -1.64
N ALA A 164 20.18 8.48 -1.72
CA ALA A 164 20.68 9.05 -2.97
C ALA A 164 22.00 8.45 -3.46
N ASP A 165 22.73 7.75 -2.60
CA ASP A 165 24.02 7.11 -2.89
C ASP A 165 25.00 8.05 -3.63
N GLY A 166 25.08 9.31 -3.17
CA GLY A 166 25.93 10.35 -3.76
C GLY A 166 25.40 10.96 -5.09
N SER A 167 24.26 10.50 -5.59
CA SER A 167 23.66 11.04 -6.81
C SER A 167 22.69 12.18 -6.49
N LEU A 168 23.02 13.41 -6.90
CA LEU A 168 22.14 14.56 -6.74
C LEU A 168 20.79 14.40 -7.46
N GLN A 169 20.73 13.57 -8.49
CA GLN A 169 19.50 13.29 -9.25
C GLN A 169 18.48 12.50 -8.44
N ASN A 170 18.92 11.83 -7.37
CA ASN A 170 18.07 11.06 -6.46
C ASN A 170 17.65 11.86 -5.22
N LEU A 171 17.95 13.17 -5.18
CA LEU A 171 17.51 14.08 -4.13
C LEU A 171 16.27 14.83 -4.59
N ASP A 172 15.17 14.69 -3.87
CA ASP A 172 13.96 15.47 -4.08
C ASP A 172 13.27 15.76 -2.74
N PRO A 173 13.44 16.97 -2.21
CA PRO A 173 12.81 17.35 -0.94
C PRO A 173 11.29 17.31 -0.96
N ALA A 174 10.65 17.46 -2.13
CA ALA A 174 9.20 17.36 -2.24
C ALA A 174 8.75 15.90 -2.09
N TYR A 175 9.37 14.99 -2.85
CA TYR A 175 9.05 13.57 -2.70
C TYR A 175 9.44 13.02 -1.33
N ALA A 176 10.57 13.43 -0.75
CA ALA A 176 11.03 12.96 0.56
C ALA A 176 10.00 13.19 1.68
N GLN A 177 9.05 14.10 1.51
CA GLN A 177 7.96 14.33 2.46
C GLN A 177 7.02 13.13 2.62
N TRP A 178 7.01 12.19 1.67
CA TRP A 178 6.15 11.00 1.78
C TRP A 178 6.35 10.26 3.11
N HIS A 179 7.59 10.22 3.59
CA HIS A 179 7.91 9.53 4.85
C HIS A 179 7.18 10.19 6.04
N GLU A 180 7.34 11.50 6.20
CA GLU A 180 6.67 12.24 7.28
C GLU A 180 5.15 12.19 7.14
N LEU A 181 4.61 12.35 5.93
CA LEU A 181 3.19 12.24 5.63
C LEU A 181 2.65 10.85 6.00
N SER A 182 3.39 9.78 5.68
CA SER A 182 2.99 8.41 6.01
C SER A 182 2.98 8.18 7.53
N VAL A 183 3.96 8.71 8.28
CA VAL A 183 3.98 8.62 9.74
C VAL A 183 2.79 9.34 10.36
N GLN A 184 2.49 10.56 9.91
CA GLN A 184 1.32 11.31 10.36
C GLN A 184 0.01 10.58 10.04
N TRP A 185 -0.09 10.00 8.84
CA TRP A 185 -1.24 9.20 8.43
C TRP A 185 -1.39 7.94 9.30
N LEU A 186 -0.30 7.23 9.59
CA LEU A 186 -0.31 6.05 10.46
C LEU A 186 -0.78 6.40 11.88
N HIS A 187 -0.34 7.53 12.44
CA HIS A 187 -0.80 7.99 13.74
C HIS A 187 -2.32 8.27 13.76
N ARG A 188 -2.87 8.84 12.68
CA ARG A 188 -4.30 9.05 12.56
C ARG A 188 -5.09 7.75 12.34
N THR A 189 -4.50 6.78 11.64
CA THR A 189 -5.16 5.54 11.22
C THR A 189 -5.14 4.47 12.31
N LEU A 190 -4.02 4.30 13.00
CA LEU A 190 -3.80 3.24 13.98
C LEU A 190 -3.75 3.77 15.42
N GLY A 191 -3.49 5.07 15.62
CA GLY A 191 -3.48 5.69 16.93
C GLY A 191 -4.89 5.87 17.47
N LYS A 192 -5.02 5.94 18.81
CA LYS A 192 -6.22 6.48 19.42
C LYS A 192 -6.26 7.97 19.10
N PRO A 193 -7.36 8.52 18.57
CA PRO A 193 -7.44 9.94 18.33
C PRO A 193 -7.26 10.68 19.68
N GLU A 194 -6.26 11.56 19.75
CA GLU A 194 -6.02 12.39 20.95
C GLU A 194 -7.18 13.38 21.21
N HIS A 195 -8.00 13.58 20.21
CA HIS A 195 -9.16 14.48 20.26
C HIS A 195 -10.42 13.67 19.96
N GLY A 196 -11.01 13.13 21.04
CA GLY A 196 -12.37 12.60 20.99
C GLY A 196 -13.34 13.75 20.84
N GLU A 197 -14.08 13.78 19.85
CA GLU A 197 -15.47 14.13 19.60
C GLU A 197 -15.63 14.14 18.08
N LYS A 198 -16.59 13.34 17.62
CA LYS A 198 -17.00 13.33 16.21
C LYS A 198 -17.47 14.74 15.85
N ASN A 199 -16.58 15.59 15.42
CA ASN A 199 -16.95 16.88 14.86
C ASN A 199 -17.64 16.63 13.52
N THR A 200 -18.94 16.42 13.57
CA THR A 200 -19.77 16.39 12.36
C THR A 200 -19.54 17.69 11.61
N SER A 201 -18.94 17.61 10.43
CA SER A 201 -18.68 18.77 9.59
C SER A 201 -19.95 19.61 9.46
N MET A 202 -19.86 20.92 9.70
CA MET A 202 -21.00 21.84 9.52
C MET A 202 -21.59 21.71 8.10
N LEU A 203 -20.75 21.41 7.10
CA LEU A 203 -21.19 21.17 5.73
C LEU A 203 -22.09 19.93 5.64
N VAL A 204 -21.69 18.82 6.26
CA VAL A 204 -22.50 17.58 6.24
C VAL A 204 -23.81 17.78 6.98
N LYS A 205 -23.84 18.48 8.11
CA LYS A 205 -25.07 18.87 8.79
C LYS A 205 -25.99 19.68 7.87
N HIS A 206 -25.42 20.64 7.19
CA HIS A 206 -26.15 21.49 6.25
C HIS A 206 -26.67 20.70 5.04
N MET A 207 -25.87 19.81 4.46
CA MET A 207 -26.27 18.94 3.34
C MET A 207 -27.40 17.98 3.75
N LYS A 208 -27.40 17.47 4.98
CA LYS A 208 -28.52 16.67 5.52
C LYS A 208 -29.79 17.52 5.65
N GLN A 209 -29.68 18.73 6.16
CA GLN A 209 -30.81 19.65 6.31
C GLN A 209 -31.43 20.04 4.95
N LEU A 210 -30.61 20.16 3.91
CA LEU A 210 -31.05 20.46 2.55
C LEU A 210 -31.52 19.21 1.78
N GLY A 211 -31.44 18.01 2.35
CA GLY A 211 -31.87 16.77 1.70
C GLY A 211 -30.89 16.23 0.67
N PHE A 212 -29.68 16.77 0.56
CA PHE A 212 -28.62 16.24 -0.32
C PHE A 212 -27.96 14.97 0.22
N LEU A 213 -28.08 14.72 1.53
CA LEU A 213 -27.63 13.50 2.16
C LEU A 213 -28.78 12.90 2.98
N PRO A 214 -28.90 11.55 3.04
CA PRO A 214 -29.83 10.89 3.94
C PRO A 214 -29.62 11.31 5.38
N ALA A 215 -30.67 11.39 6.18
CA ALA A 215 -30.60 11.80 7.58
C ALA A 215 -29.72 10.84 8.42
N ASP A 216 -29.72 9.56 8.03
CA ASP A 216 -28.96 8.45 8.63
C ASP A 216 -27.58 8.24 7.97
N ALA A 217 -27.20 9.05 6.99
CA ALA A 217 -25.85 8.97 6.42
C ALA A 217 -24.84 9.09 7.56
N GLU A 218 -24.15 7.97 7.85
CA GLU A 218 -23.07 8.00 8.82
C GLU A 218 -21.93 8.85 8.27
N GLU A 219 -21.50 9.84 9.03
CA GLU A 219 -20.22 10.43 8.80
C GLU A 219 -19.17 9.38 9.06
N LYS A 220 -18.46 8.96 8.00
CA LYS A 220 -17.18 8.30 8.24
C LYS A 220 -16.34 9.37 8.97
N PRO A 221 -15.76 9.04 10.12
CA PRO A 221 -14.88 9.98 10.78
C PRO A 221 -13.85 10.42 9.73
N ILE A 222 -13.77 11.72 9.52
CA ILE A 222 -12.56 12.31 8.97
C ILE A 222 -11.54 12.06 10.06
N LEU A 223 -10.78 10.97 9.88
CA LEU A 223 -9.71 10.55 10.76
C LEU A 223 -8.67 11.65 10.82
#